data_f7984025b7186e006b8b0ed8ada22424
#
_entry.id   f7984025b7186e006b8b0ed8ada22424
#
_cell.length_a   1.000
_cell.length_b   1.000
_cell.length_c   1.000
_cell.angle_alpha   90.00
_cell.angle_beta   90.00
_cell.angle_gamma   90.00
#
_symmetry.space_group_name_H-M   'P 1'
#
loop_
_entity.id
_entity.type
_entity.pdbx_description
1 polymer ?
#
loop_
_entity_poly.entity_id
_entity_poly.type
_entity_poly.pdbx_seq_one_letter_code
_entity_poly.pdbx_strand_id
1 'polypeptide(L)'
;MNAPLVIYEEDYKAMCQVCDRLVRDANARAIYVVDKSGQVMASSGEADTFDATSLAALVAGEIAATGGLAKLIGERDFSVLFHEGVKDNIHISLVGSRGILVVIFDKRSNLGLVRLRVKKASEELNKILDVMQHRAETQRSRLPFNEITDEEIDNLFAD
;
A
#
# COMPACT_ATOMS: atom_id res chain seq x y z
N MET A 1 -8.24 -2.90 -14.93
CA MET A 1 -8.25 -3.58 -13.63
C MET A 1 -6.91 -4.27 -13.39
N ASN A 2 -6.26 -3.93 -12.29
CA ASN A 2 -5.02 -4.61 -11.91
C ASN A 2 -5.32 -6.03 -11.43
N ALA A 3 -4.44 -6.98 -11.78
CA ALA A 3 -4.53 -8.34 -11.25
C ALA A 3 -4.43 -8.33 -9.72
N PRO A 4 -5.18 -9.20 -9.01
CA PRO A 4 -5.03 -9.33 -7.56
C PRO A 4 -3.59 -9.71 -7.22
N LEU A 5 -3.01 -9.07 -6.20
CA LEU A 5 -1.69 -9.43 -5.72
C LEU A 5 -1.75 -10.69 -4.90
N VAL A 6 -0.86 -11.63 -5.20
CA VAL A 6 -0.60 -12.78 -4.36
C VAL A 6 0.68 -12.50 -3.59
N ILE A 7 0.60 -12.53 -2.27
CA ILE A 7 1.73 -12.25 -1.40
C ILE A 7 2.37 -13.58 -0.99
N TYR A 8 3.54 -13.87 -1.55
CA TYR A 8 4.31 -15.03 -1.15
C TYR A 8 5.07 -14.73 0.15
N GLU A 9 5.49 -15.77 0.84
CA GLU A 9 6.22 -15.63 2.11
C GLU A 9 7.48 -14.77 1.95
N GLU A 10 8.21 -14.93 0.86
CA GLU A 10 9.42 -14.14 0.57
C GLU A 10 9.12 -12.65 0.41
N ASP A 11 7.99 -12.31 -0.24
CA ASP A 11 7.55 -10.93 -0.41
C ASP A 11 7.19 -10.31 0.94
N TYR A 12 6.43 -11.06 1.73
CA TYR A 12 6.03 -10.65 3.07
C TYR A 12 7.24 -10.38 3.96
N LYS A 13 8.21 -11.30 3.96
CA LYS A 13 9.46 -11.13 4.72
C LYS A 13 10.24 -9.90 4.27
N ALA A 14 10.35 -9.68 2.97
CA ALA A 14 11.04 -8.52 2.41
C ALA A 14 10.38 -7.22 2.85
N MET A 15 9.04 -7.12 2.78
CA MET A 15 8.29 -5.95 3.24
C MET A 15 8.46 -5.73 4.74
N CYS A 16 8.38 -6.79 5.54
CA CYS A 16 8.55 -6.71 6.98
C CYS A 16 9.95 -6.21 7.36
N GLN A 17 10.98 -6.63 6.64
CA GLN A 17 12.37 -6.15 6.88
C GLN A 17 12.47 -4.64 6.64
N VAL A 18 11.84 -4.13 5.58
CA VAL A 18 11.81 -2.69 5.32
C VAL A 18 11.06 -1.96 6.43
N CYS A 19 9.91 -2.48 6.85
CA CYS A 19 9.11 -1.89 7.92
C CYS A 19 9.85 -1.89 9.25
N ASP A 20 10.50 -2.99 9.62
CA ASP A 20 11.27 -3.10 10.86
C ASP A 20 12.41 -2.10 10.91
N ARG A 21 13.12 -1.94 9.79
CA ARG A 21 14.18 -0.95 9.68
C ARG A 21 13.64 0.46 9.80
N LEU A 22 12.51 0.73 9.15
CA LEU A 22 11.88 2.05 9.19
C LEU A 22 11.40 2.42 10.61
N VAL A 23 10.85 1.46 11.35
CA VAL A 23 10.48 1.68 12.77
C VAL A 23 11.69 2.20 13.56
N ARG A 24 12.83 1.58 13.39
CA ARG A 24 14.06 1.97 14.08
C ARG A 24 14.60 3.31 13.59
N ASP A 25 14.74 3.46 12.28
CA ASP A 25 15.38 4.63 11.67
C ASP A 25 14.56 5.90 11.83
N ALA A 26 13.24 5.80 11.77
CA ALA A 26 12.32 6.92 11.93
C ALA A 26 11.84 7.09 13.38
N ASN A 27 12.23 6.19 14.27
CA ASN A 27 11.71 6.15 15.64
C ASN A 27 10.17 6.20 15.68
N ALA A 28 9.57 5.41 14.80
CA ALA A 28 8.13 5.34 14.64
C ALA A 28 7.49 4.41 15.66
N ARG A 29 6.23 4.64 15.94
CA ARG A 29 5.44 3.80 16.83
C ARG A 29 4.93 2.55 16.13
N ALA A 30 4.31 2.74 14.95
CA ALA A 30 3.78 1.63 14.15
C ALA A 30 3.87 1.95 12.67
N ILE A 31 4.02 0.93 11.85
CA ILE A 31 4.08 1.05 10.40
C ILE A 31 3.19 -0.01 9.77
N TYR A 32 2.45 0.41 8.74
CA TYR A 32 1.64 -0.50 7.92
C TYR A 32 1.93 -0.24 6.44
N VAL A 33 2.02 -1.32 5.69
CA VAL A 33 1.99 -1.29 4.22
C VAL A 33 0.62 -1.79 3.81
N VAL A 34 -0.12 -0.97 3.09
CA VAL A 34 -1.51 -1.21 2.75
C VAL A 34 -1.66 -1.21 1.24
N ASP A 35 -2.47 -2.12 0.70
CA ASP A 35 -2.87 -2.08 -0.70
C ASP A 35 -4.00 -1.05 -0.86
N LYS A 36 -4.06 -0.38 -2.00
CA LYS A 36 -5.14 0.57 -2.32
C LYS A 36 -6.54 -0.05 -2.23
N SER A 37 -6.64 -1.38 -2.28
CA SER A 37 -7.91 -2.09 -2.03
C SER A 37 -8.33 -2.10 -0.56
N GLY A 38 -7.46 -1.66 0.36
CA GLY A 38 -7.76 -1.56 1.78
C GLY A 38 -7.32 -2.74 2.63
N GLN A 39 -6.35 -3.51 2.15
CA GLN A 39 -5.81 -4.67 2.90
C GLN A 39 -4.38 -4.41 3.38
N VAL A 40 -4.09 -4.85 4.59
CA VAL A 40 -2.73 -4.79 5.15
C VAL A 40 -1.87 -5.85 4.49
N MET A 41 -0.72 -5.45 3.96
CA MET A 41 0.25 -6.37 3.36
C MET A 41 1.41 -6.68 4.30
N ALA A 42 1.80 -5.74 5.15
CA ALA A 42 2.86 -5.92 6.14
C ALA A 42 2.71 -4.86 7.24
N SER A 43 3.27 -5.13 8.39
CA SER A 43 3.26 -4.19 9.51
C SER A 43 4.47 -4.40 10.40
N SER A 44 4.78 -3.43 11.24
CA SER A 44 5.87 -3.49 12.20
C SER A 44 5.66 -2.51 13.35
N GLY A 45 6.47 -2.67 14.40
CA GLY A 45 6.37 -1.86 15.61
C GLY A 45 5.17 -2.27 16.45
N GLU A 46 4.53 -1.28 17.07
CA GLU A 46 3.36 -1.48 17.93
C GLU A 46 2.07 -1.64 17.11
N ALA A 47 2.16 -2.35 15.98
CA ALA A 47 1.05 -2.50 15.02
C ALA A 47 -0.17 -3.19 15.61
N ASP A 48 0.01 -4.07 16.59
CA ASP A 48 -1.10 -4.79 17.26
C ASP A 48 -1.90 -3.90 18.22
N THR A 49 -1.40 -2.71 18.54
CA THR A 49 -2.10 -1.75 19.41
C THR A 49 -3.32 -1.16 18.71
N PHE A 50 -3.33 -1.11 17.39
CA PHE A 50 -4.38 -0.47 16.60
C PHE A 50 -5.20 -1.52 15.84
N ASP A 51 -6.45 -1.16 15.52
CA ASP A 51 -7.29 -1.98 14.64
C ASP A 51 -6.79 -1.84 13.19
N ALA A 52 -5.91 -2.75 12.80
CA ALA A 52 -5.24 -2.72 11.51
C ALA A 52 -6.22 -2.83 10.34
N THR A 53 -7.24 -3.67 10.46
CA THR A 53 -8.23 -3.88 9.39
C THR A 53 -9.03 -2.59 9.12
N SER A 54 -9.51 -1.95 10.17
CA SER A 54 -10.24 -0.68 10.05
C SER A 54 -9.34 0.44 9.56
N LEU A 55 -8.12 0.51 10.07
CA LEU A 55 -7.14 1.52 9.65
C LEU A 55 -6.85 1.42 8.16
N ALA A 56 -6.59 0.21 7.66
CA ALA A 56 -6.30 -0.02 6.25
C ALA A 56 -7.47 0.39 5.34
N ALA A 57 -8.69 0.04 5.72
CA ALA A 57 -9.88 0.40 4.95
C ALA A 57 -10.09 1.93 4.91
N LEU A 58 -9.92 2.60 6.04
CA LEU A 58 -10.09 4.05 6.14
C LEU A 58 -9.00 4.80 5.37
N VAL A 59 -7.76 4.35 5.45
CA VAL A 59 -6.64 4.95 4.72
C VAL A 59 -6.85 4.80 3.21
N ALA A 60 -7.26 3.63 2.75
CA ALA A 60 -7.56 3.42 1.33
C ALA A 60 -8.69 4.34 0.85
N GLY A 61 -9.75 4.49 1.65
CA GLY A 61 -10.85 5.40 1.37
C GLY A 61 -10.41 6.87 1.32
N GLU A 62 -9.53 7.27 2.23
CA GLU A 62 -8.95 8.61 2.25
C GLU A 62 -8.12 8.91 0.99
N ILE A 63 -7.28 7.97 0.58
CA ILE A 63 -6.49 8.10 -0.65
C ILE A 63 -7.42 8.22 -1.87
N ALA A 64 -8.47 7.42 -1.94
CA ALA A 64 -9.45 7.51 -3.02
C ALA A 64 -10.16 8.86 -3.04
N ALA A 65 -10.57 9.37 -1.89
CA ALA A 65 -11.25 10.66 -1.77
C ALA A 65 -10.33 11.83 -2.14
N THR A 66 -9.08 11.81 -1.67
CA THR A 66 -8.12 12.87 -2.00
C THR A 66 -7.68 12.83 -3.47
N GLY A 67 -7.68 11.65 -4.09
CA GLY A 67 -7.48 11.51 -5.54
C GLY A 67 -8.58 12.24 -6.33
N GLY A 68 -9.81 12.18 -5.85
CA GLY A 68 -10.92 12.95 -6.41
C GLY A 68 -10.71 14.46 -6.31
N LEU A 69 -10.26 14.92 -5.13
CA LEU A 69 -9.92 16.34 -4.93
C LEU A 69 -8.80 16.80 -5.86
N ALA A 70 -7.77 15.97 -6.02
CA ALA A 70 -6.65 16.29 -6.91
C ALA A 70 -7.14 16.57 -8.34
N LYS A 71 -8.02 15.74 -8.85
CA LYS A 71 -8.60 15.92 -10.20
C LYS A 71 -9.33 17.23 -10.33
N LEU A 72 -10.06 17.67 -9.30
CA LEU A 72 -10.82 18.93 -9.33
C LEU A 72 -9.92 20.16 -9.50
N ILE A 73 -8.67 20.09 -9.02
CA ILE A 73 -7.72 21.21 -9.12
C ILE A 73 -6.65 21.00 -10.19
N GLY A 74 -6.79 19.97 -11.00
CA GLY A 74 -5.86 19.70 -12.10
C GLY A 74 -4.58 18.99 -11.69
N GLU A 75 -4.54 18.40 -10.49
CA GLU A 75 -3.42 17.59 -10.02
C GLU A 75 -3.65 16.11 -10.35
N ARG A 76 -2.56 15.35 -10.47
CA ARG A 76 -2.64 13.90 -10.67
C ARG A 76 -3.11 13.21 -9.41
N ASP A 77 -2.32 13.34 -8.34
CA ASP A 77 -2.55 12.74 -7.04
C ASP A 77 -1.88 13.57 -5.97
N PHE A 78 -2.40 13.50 -4.76
CA PHE A 78 -1.66 13.93 -3.59
C PHE A 78 -0.87 12.73 -3.08
N SER A 79 0.45 12.79 -3.21
CA SER A 79 1.31 11.67 -2.86
C SER A 79 1.53 11.50 -1.36
N VAL A 80 1.25 12.54 -0.58
CA VAL A 80 1.48 12.55 0.88
C VAL A 80 0.30 13.21 1.58
N LEU A 81 -0.18 12.57 2.64
CA LEU A 81 -1.15 13.11 3.57
C LEU A 81 -0.55 13.07 4.98
N PHE A 82 -0.77 14.13 5.74
CA PHE A 82 -0.26 14.20 7.11
C PHE A 82 -1.37 14.64 8.06
N HIS A 83 -1.57 13.87 9.12
CA HIS A 83 -2.53 14.15 10.18
C HIS A 83 -1.80 14.36 11.48
N GLU A 84 -1.92 15.55 12.03
CA GLU A 84 -1.32 15.90 13.32
C GLU A 84 -2.36 15.76 14.43
N GLY A 85 -2.09 14.86 15.37
CA GLY A 85 -2.88 14.69 16.58
C GLY A 85 -2.19 15.30 17.80
N VAL A 86 -2.89 15.26 18.92
CA VAL A 86 -2.31 15.73 20.19
C VAL A 86 -1.20 14.81 20.65
N LYS A 87 -1.37 13.50 20.52
CA LYS A 87 -0.43 12.49 20.97
C LYS A 87 0.28 11.80 19.83
N ASP A 88 -0.49 11.29 18.87
CA ASP A 88 0.02 10.52 17.73
C ASP A 88 -0.24 11.27 16.43
N ASN A 89 0.68 11.12 15.50
CA ASN A 89 0.61 11.67 14.16
C ASN A 89 0.60 10.52 13.15
N ILE A 90 -0.04 10.73 12.02
CA ILE A 90 -0.07 9.74 10.93
C ILE A 90 0.47 10.36 9.66
N HIS A 91 1.52 9.78 9.11
CA HIS A 91 2.07 10.12 7.81
C HIS A 91 1.68 9.03 6.83
N ILE A 92 0.99 9.41 5.75
CA ILE A 92 0.49 8.50 4.73
C ILE A 92 1.13 8.89 3.40
N SER A 93 1.73 7.95 2.71
CA SER A 93 2.34 8.21 1.41
C SER A 93 2.03 7.10 0.42
N LEU A 94 1.90 7.47 -0.85
CA LEU A 94 1.73 6.52 -1.94
C LEU A 94 3.06 5.82 -2.22
N VAL A 95 3.00 4.52 -2.47
CA VAL A 95 4.14 3.71 -2.87
C VAL A 95 3.82 3.07 -4.22
N GLY A 96 4.41 3.63 -5.29
CA GLY A 96 4.10 3.19 -6.64
C GLY A 96 2.63 3.40 -6.98
N SER A 97 2.08 2.49 -7.78
CA SER A 97 0.70 2.57 -8.25
C SER A 97 -0.32 1.87 -7.35
N ARG A 98 0.12 1.02 -6.41
CA ARG A 98 -0.78 0.16 -5.62
C ARG A 98 -0.62 0.25 -4.12
N GLY A 99 0.53 0.68 -3.64
CA GLY A 99 0.85 0.65 -2.22
C GLY A 99 0.60 1.96 -1.51
N ILE A 100 0.38 1.85 -0.21
CA ILE A 100 0.26 2.97 0.71
C ILE A 100 1.11 2.65 1.92
N LEU A 101 1.98 3.57 2.30
CA LEU A 101 2.81 3.44 3.50
C LEU A 101 2.25 4.33 4.59
N VAL A 102 1.89 3.73 5.72
CA VAL A 102 1.32 4.42 6.87
C VAL A 102 2.33 4.39 8.00
N VAL A 103 2.71 5.54 8.51
CA VAL A 103 3.64 5.68 9.62
C VAL A 103 2.96 6.43 10.77
N ILE A 104 2.81 5.77 11.90
CA ILE A 104 2.28 6.37 13.12
C ILE A 104 3.46 6.70 14.03
N PHE A 105 3.56 7.95 14.44
CA PHE A 105 4.64 8.39 15.29
C PHE A 105 4.16 9.41 16.33
N ASP A 106 4.86 9.47 17.45
CA ASP A 106 4.59 10.39 18.55
C ASP A 106 5.76 11.35 18.76
N LYS A 107 5.82 11.99 19.93
CA LYS A 107 6.86 12.97 20.25
C LYS A 107 8.28 12.41 20.28
N ARG A 108 8.46 11.08 20.25
CA ARG A 108 9.79 10.44 20.14
C ARG A 108 10.41 10.64 18.78
N SER A 109 9.62 11.04 17.80
CA SER A 109 10.08 11.33 16.45
C SER A 109 9.60 12.73 16.02
N ASN A 110 9.78 13.08 14.77
CA ASN A 110 9.28 14.31 14.19
C ASN A 110 9.04 14.14 12.68
N LEU A 111 8.25 15.03 12.11
CA LEU A 111 7.85 14.95 10.70
C LEU A 111 9.04 14.98 9.76
N GLY A 112 10.07 15.80 10.05
CA GLY A 112 11.26 15.87 9.19
C GLY A 112 12.00 14.55 9.09
N LEU A 113 12.22 13.88 10.22
CA LEU A 113 12.86 12.57 10.27
C LEU A 113 12.01 11.52 9.56
N VAL A 114 10.70 11.50 9.82
CA VAL A 114 9.78 10.55 9.19
C VAL A 114 9.82 10.72 7.67
N ARG A 115 9.71 11.94 7.16
CA ARG A 115 9.77 12.21 5.72
C ARG A 115 11.07 11.71 5.09
N LEU A 116 12.19 11.97 5.76
CA LEU A 116 13.50 11.56 5.26
C LEU A 116 13.59 10.03 5.14
N ARG A 117 13.17 9.33 6.18
CA ARG A 117 13.27 7.86 6.22
C ARG A 117 12.22 7.17 5.36
N VAL A 118 11.03 7.74 5.25
CA VAL A 118 9.96 7.24 4.38
C VAL A 118 10.38 7.24 2.91
N LYS A 119 11.10 8.26 2.48
CA LYS A 119 11.55 8.35 1.08
C LYS A 119 12.34 7.11 0.67
N LYS A 120 13.31 6.70 1.49
CA LYS A 120 14.14 5.52 1.23
C LYS A 120 13.32 4.22 1.31
N ALA A 121 12.50 4.09 2.36
CA ALA A 121 11.65 2.92 2.53
C ALA A 121 10.66 2.76 1.39
N SER A 122 10.07 3.86 0.91
CA SER A 122 9.14 3.84 -0.22
C SER A 122 9.80 3.33 -1.51
N GLU A 123 11.04 3.72 -1.76
CA GLU A 123 11.78 3.23 -2.92
C GLU A 123 12.00 1.71 -2.85
N GLU A 124 12.36 1.19 -1.68
CA GLU A 124 12.56 -0.24 -1.46
C GLU A 124 11.24 -1.01 -1.58
N LEU A 125 10.18 -0.50 -0.97
CA LEU A 125 8.84 -1.11 -1.04
C LEU A 125 8.29 -1.10 -2.46
N ASN A 126 8.51 -0.03 -3.20
CA ASN A 126 8.07 0.06 -4.59
C ASN A 126 8.70 -1.04 -5.46
N LYS A 127 9.98 -1.32 -5.25
CA LYS A 127 10.65 -2.42 -5.97
C LYS A 127 10.02 -3.77 -5.66
N ILE A 128 9.69 -4.02 -4.39
CA ILE A 128 9.03 -5.27 -3.98
C ILE A 128 7.64 -5.39 -4.61
N LEU A 129 6.86 -4.31 -4.56
CA LEU A 129 5.50 -4.29 -5.14
C LEU A 129 5.53 -4.45 -6.65
N ASP A 130 6.49 -3.85 -7.35
CA ASP A 130 6.65 -4.01 -8.80
C ASP A 130 6.93 -5.46 -9.18
N VAL A 131 7.80 -6.14 -8.45
CA VAL A 131 8.08 -7.56 -8.66
C VAL A 131 6.82 -8.41 -8.46
N MET A 132 6.08 -8.14 -7.39
CA MET A 132 4.82 -8.83 -7.09
C MET A 132 3.80 -8.63 -8.19
N GLN A 133 3.62 -7.39 -8.65
CA GLN A 133 2.67 -7.06 -9.71
C GLN A 133 3.05 -7.70 -11.05
N HIS A 134 4.31 -7.62 -11.41
CA HIS A 134 4.81 -8.24 -12.63
C HIS A 134 4.60 -9.75 -12.64
N ARG A 135 4.85 -10.42 -11.51
CA ARG A 135 4.60 -11.85 -11.35
C ARG A 135 3.11 -12.18 -11.47
N ALA A 136 2.23 -11.37 -10.86
CA ALA A 136 0.80 -11.56 -10.94
C ALA A 136 0.30 -11.44 -12.38
N GLU A 137 0.78 -10.47 -13.14
CA GLU A 137 0.44 -10.28 -14.54
C GLU A 137 0.95 -11.45 -15.41
N THR A 138 2.16 -11.92 -15.15
CA THR A 138 2.74 -13.07 -15.85
C THR A 138 1.93 -14.34 -15.59
N GLN A 139 1.56 -14.60 -14.35
CA GLN A 139 0.73 -15.76 -14.00
C GLN A 139 -0.66 -15.67 -14.62
N ARG A 140 -1.25 -14.49 -14.64
CA ARG A 140 -2.55 -14.26 -15.25
C ARG A 140 -2.53 -14.57 -16.75
N SER A 141 -1.50 -14.14 -17.47
CA SER A 141 -1.37 -14.41 -18.90
C SER A 141 -1.11 -15.89 -19.23
N ARG A 142 -0.71 -16.70 -18.25
CA ARG A 142 -0.52 -18.15 -18.41
C ARG A 142 -1.77 -18.97 -18.09
N LEU A 143 -2.81 -18.36 -17.51
CA LEU A 143 -4.04 -19.06 -17.20
C LEU A 143 -4.89 -19.25 -18.46
N PRO A 144 -5.42 -20.47 -18.72
CA PRO A 144 -6.23 -20.74 -19.92
C PRO A 144 -7.44 -19.81 -20.05
N PHE A 145 -7.99 -19.36 -18.94
CA PHE A 145 -9.18 -18.52 -18.90
C PHE A 145 -8.96 -17.10 -19.42
N ASN A 146 -7.73 -16.65 -19.52
CA ASN A 146 -7.42 -15.31 -20.04
C ASN A 146 -7.62 -15.17 -21.55
N GLU A 147 -7.71 -16.30 -22.24
CA GLU A 147 -7.92 -16.34 -23.69
C GLU A 147 -9.38 -16.55 -24.06
N ILE A 148 -10.27 -16.69 -23.08
CA ILE A 148 -11.70 -16.85 -23.35
C ILE A 148 -12.29 -15.52 -23.78
N THR A 149 -12.79 -15.48 -25.02
CA THR A 149 -13.46 -14.31 -25.57
C THR A 149 -14.94 -14.27 -25.14
N ASP A 150 -15.56 -13.09 -25.24
CA ASP A 150 -17.00 -12.94 -24.97
C ASP A 150 -17.83 -13.87 -25.85
N GLU A 151 -17.41 -14.08 -27.09
CA GLU A 151 -18.06 -15.00 -28.03
C GLU A 151 -18.00 -16.45 -27.53
N GLU A 152 -16.86 -16.87 -26.96
CA GLU A 152 -16.72 -18.20 -26.39
C GLU A 152 -17.57 -18.37 -25.13
N ILE A 153 -17.70 -17.33 -24.34
CA ILE A 153 -18.58 -17.33 -23.14
C ILE A 153 -20.03 -17.46 -23.59
N ASP A 154 -20.45 -16.69 -24.60
CA ASP A 154 -21.80 -16.76 -25.15
C ASP A 154 -22.13 -18.16 -25.69
N ASN A 155 -21.16 -18.80 -26.35
CA ASN A 155 -21.31 -20.16 -26.87
C ASN A 155 -21.46 -21.20 -25.74
N LEU A 156 -20.88 -20.98 -24.57
CA LEU A 156 -21.02 -21.87 -23.41
C LEU A 156 -22.46 -21.88 -22.87
N PHE A 157 -23.21 -20.79 -23.05
CA PHE A 157 -24.58 -20.63 -22.56
C PHE A 157 -25.63 -20.75 -23.67
N ALA A 158 -25.21 -20.94 -24.91
CA ALA A 158 -26.12 -21.17 -26.04
C ALA A 158 -26.58 -22.65 -26.06
N ASP A 159 -27.87 -22.87 -26.12
CA ASP A 159 -28.47 -24.20 -26.31
C ASP A 159 -28.34 -24.69 -27.75
#